data_6c10c607bbd69743b4e445ba804bf1a1
#
_entry.id   6c10c607bbd69743b4e445ba804bf1a1
#
_cell.length_a   1.000
_cell.length_b   1.000
_cell.length_c   1.000
_cell.angle_alpha   90.00
_cell.angle_beta   90.00
_cell.angle_gamma   90.00
#
_symmetry.space_group_name_H-M   'P 1'
#
loop_
_entity.id
_entity.type
_entity.pdbx_description
1 polymer ?
#
loop_
_entity_poly.entity_id
_entity_poly.type
_entity_poly.pdbx_seq_one_letter_code
_entity_poly.pdbx_strand_id
1 'polypeptide(L)'
;MAGATMSRDTDRAAVYAAEDQWSAALNRGGVIDFFGSRLQLPVQTRFGSLPAVQQYVESLQAMYPDIPPVSARHRRGDTRAHYSNGVIAIPMAATWACRESVLLHEFAHHLNSGSCEGAQSSQPAHGPRFRVLMVALVGRAQTPESSLLLRSCFESKGLVVPAHVD
;
A
#
# COMPACT_ATOMS: atom_id res chain seq x y z
N MET A 1 15.82 -17.57 27.40
CA MET A 1 15.35 -16.37 26.71
C MET A 1 15.40 -16.65 25.21
N ALA A 2 14.28 -17.03 24.62
CA ALA A 2 14.18 -17.21 23.17
C ALA A 2 14.09 -15.81 22.54
N GLY A 3 15.16 -15.34 21.93
CA GLY A 3 15.15 -14.12 21.13
C GLY A 3 14.21 -14.34 19.94
N ALA A 4 13.15 -13.55 19.85
CA ALA A 4 12.31 -13.50 18.67
C ALA A 4 13.21 -13.10 17.49
N THR A 5 13.54 -14.05 16.64
CA THR A 5 14.26 -13.80 15.39
C THR A 5 13.29 -13.01 14.50
N MET A 6 13.49 -11.71 14.39
CA MET A 6 12.75 -10.89 13.42
C MET A 6 12.96 -11.52 12.04
N SER A 7 11.89 -11.98 11.43
CA SER A 7 11.92 -12.51 10.08
C SER A 7 12.45 -11.44 9.13
N ARG A 8 13.47 -11.81 8.35
CA ARG A 8 14.11 -10.91 7.41
C ARG A 8 13.11 -10.55 6.30
N ASP A 9 12.90 -9.27 6.07
CA ASP A 9 12.01 -8.77 4.99
C ASP A 9 12.72 -8.90 3.63
N THR A 10 12.76 -10.12 3.11
CA THR A 10 13.44 -10.47 1.85
C THR A 10 12.66 -10.00 0.62
N ASP A 11 11.35 -9.76 0.77
CA ASP A 11 10.44 -9.46 -0.34
C ASP A 11 10.36 -7.95 -0.66
N ARG A 12 10.90 -7.12 0.20
CA ARG A 12 10.79 -5.66 0.12
C ARG A 12 11.11 -5.08 -1.26
N ALA A 13 12.26 -5.45 -1.83
CA ALA A 13 12.68 -4.93 -3.13
C ALA A 13 11.74 -5.34 -4.26
N ALA A 14 11.26 -6.59 -4.25
CA ALA A 14 10.31 -7.09 -5.23
C ALA A 14 8.92 -6.44 -5.08
N VAL A 15 8.48 -6.17 -3.85
CA VAL A 15 7.23 -5.43 -3.57
C VAL A 15 7.31 -4.03 -4.15
N TYR A 16 8.36 -3.28 -3.88
CA TYR A 16 8.51 -1.93 -4.44
C TYR A 16 8.58 -1.95 -5.97
N ALA A 17 9.29 -2.90 -6.57
CA ALA A 17 9.37 -3.03 -8.03
C ALA A 17 7.99 -3.34 -8.66
N ALA A 18 7.17 -4.16 -8.02
CA ALA A 18 5.80 -4.44 -8.46
C ALA A 18 4.90 -3.22 -8.35
N GLU A 19 4.97 -2.50 -7.23
CA GLU A 19 4.19 -1.29 -7.00
C GLU A 19 4.60 -0.14 -7.93
N ASP A 20 5.88 0.00 -8.24
CA ASP A 20 6.36 0.98 -9.24
C ASP A 20 5.80 0.67 -10.64
N GLN A 21 5.75 -0.59 -11.02
CA GLN A 21 5.15 -1.02 -12.29
C GLN A 21 3.65 -0.71 -12.34
N TRP A 22 2.91 -1.03 -11.29
CA TRP A 22 1.50 -0.70 -11.14
C TRP A 22 1.27 0.82 -11.16
N SER A 23 2.00 1.58 -10.34
CA SER A 23 1.92 3.05 -10.29
C SER A 23 2.22 3.71 -11.64
N ALA A 24 3.19 3.19 -12.39
CA ALA A 24 3.50 3.67 -13.73
C ALA A 24 2.34 3.45 -14.72
N ALA A 25 1.64 2.33 -14.62
CA ALA A 25 0.44 2.07 -15.41
C ALA A 25 -0.70 3.04 -15.05
N LEU A 26 -0.93 3.30 -13.76
CA LEU A 26 -1.93 4.28 -13.31
C LEU A 26 -1.60 5.71 -13.77
N ASN A 27 -0.32 6.08 -13.80
CA ASN A 27 0.11 7.41 -14.29
C ASN A 27 -0.18 7.60 -15.79
N ARG A 28 -0.13 6.53 -16.58
CA ARG A 28 -0.57 6.56 -17.99
C ARG A 28 -2.08 6.59 -18.11
N GLY A 29 -2.77 5.88 -17.21
CA GLY A 29 -4.24 5.74 -17.23
C GLY A 29 -4.78 5.04 -18.46
N GLY A 30 -6.09 5.13 -18.67
CA GLY A 30 -6.76 4.63 -19.85
C GLY A 30 -6.98 3.12 -19.86
N VAL A 31 -7.04 2.53 -21.05
CA VAL A 31 -7.30 1.11 -21.26
C VAL A 31 -6.01 0.38 -21.53
N ILE A 32 -5.80 -0.74 -20.83
CA ILE A 32 -4.69 -1.66 -21.09
C ILE A 32 -5.20 -3.01 -21.57
N ASP A 33 -4.40 -3.72 -22.37
CA ASP A 33 -4.59 -5.14 -22.64
C ASP A 33 -4.06 -5.96 -21.45
N PHE A 34 -4.85 -6.89 -20.97
CA PHE A 34 -4.54 -7.73 -19.83
C PHE A 34 -4.98 -9.16 -20.13
N PHE A 35 -4.04 -9.98 -20.61
CA PHE A 35 -4.30 -11.37 -20.99
C PHE A 35 -5.52 -11.54 -21.92
N GLY A 36 -5.61 -10.67 -22.94
CA GLY A 36 -6.74 -10.68 -23.90
C GLY A 36 -8.01 -9.98 -23.42
N SER A 37 -8.03 -9.47 -22.20
CA SER A 37 -9.10 -8.63 -21.66
C SER A 37 -8.68 -7.16 -21.65
N ARG A 38 -9.64 -6.26 -21.76
CA ARG A 38 -9.39 -4.81 -21.67
C ARG A 38 -9.74 -4.30 -20.27
N LEU A 39 -8.75 -3.76 -19.54
CA LEU A 39 -8.95 -3.14 -18.26
C LEU A 39 -8.93 -1.62 -18.38
N GLN A 40 -9.97 -0.97 -17.85
CA GLN A 40 -9.98 0.48 -17.67
C GLN A 40 -9.32 0.81 -16.34
N LEU A 41 -8.20 1.55 -16.39
CA LEU A 41 -7.48 1.96 -15.19
C LEU A 41 -7.95 3.35 -14.71
N PRO A 42 -8.07 3.55 -13.39
CA PRO A 42 -8.26 4.89 -12.83
C PRO A 42 -7.00 5.73 -13.00
N VAL A 43 -7.19 7.04 -13.04
CA VAL A 43 -6.07 7.98 -12.92
C VAL A 43 -5.63 8.04 -11.47
N GLN A 44 -4.33 7.90 -11.23
CA GLN A 44 -3.77 7.99 -9.89
C GLN A 44 -3.94 9.40 -9.30
N THR A 45 -4.51 9.50 -8.11
CA THR A 45 -4.63 10.76 -7.38
C THR A 45 -3.26 11.28 -6.95
N ARG A 46 -3.06 12.60 -7.08
CA ARG A 46 -1.89 13.33 -6.59
C ARG A 46 -2.32 14.37 -5.57
N PHE A 47 -1.55 14.51 -4.50
CA PHE A 47 -1.88 15.40 -3.40
C PHE A 47 -1.01 16.66 -3.46
N GLY A 48 -1.64 17.84 -3.46
CA GLY A 48 -0.96 19.13 -3.46
C GLY A 48 -0.67 19.68 -2.06
N SER A 49 -1.23 19.08 -1.01
CA SER A 49 -1.09 19.59 0.35
C SER A 49 -1.26 18.49 1.40
N LEU A 50 -0.73 18.71 2.60
CA LEU A 50 -0.93 17.79 3.73
C LEU A 50 -2.40 17.67 4.15
N PRO A 51 -3.22 18.74 4.18
CA PRO A 51 -4.66 18.59 4.41
C PRO A 51 -5.38 17.66 3.42
N ALA A 52 -5.00 17.70 2.14
CA ALA A 52 -5.55 16.79 1.13
C ALA A 52 -5.15 15.33 1.41
N VAL A 53 -3.91 15.08 1.82
CA VAL A 53 -3.45 13.76 2.26
C VAL A 53 -4.25 13.30 3.49
N GLN A 54 -4.41 14.15 4.49
CA GLN A 54 -5.16 13.83 5.71
C GLN A 54 -6.62 13.49 5.39
N GLN A 55 -7.28 14.26 4.53
CA GLN A 55 -8.66 13.99 4.10
C GLN A 55 -8.78 12.64 3.39
N TYR A 56 -7.80 12.28 2.56
CA TYR A 56 -7.78 10.98 1.91
C TYR A 56 -7.57 9.84 2.92
N VAL A 57 -6.67 10.00 3.88
CA VAL A 57 -6.46 9.04 4.97
C VAL A 57 -7.74 8.83 5.78
N GLU A 58 -8.48 9.89 6.08
CA GLU A 58 -9.77 9.82 6.77
C GLU A 58 -10.82 9.04 5.95
N SER A 59 -10.83 9.22 4.63
CA SER A 59 -11.72 8.45 3.75
C SER A 59 -11.37 6.96 3.72
N LEU A 60 -10.07 6.62 3.75
CA LEU A 60 -9.62 5.23 3.88
C LEU A 60 -10.00 4.66 5.26
N GLN A 61 -9.77 5.41 6.33
CA GLN A 61 -10.14 5.03 7.70
C GLN A 61 -11.64 4.71 7.81
N ALA A 62 -12.49 5.48 7.16
CA ALA A 62 -13.93 5.25 7.14
C ALA A 62 -14.34 3.90 6.51
N MET A 63 -13.51 3.33 5.64
CA MET A 63 -13.73 1.99 5.06
C MET A 63 -13.39 0.87 6.03
N TYR A 64 -12.67 1.18 7.13
CA TYR A 64 -12.18 0.23 8.13
C TYR A 64 -12.46 0.76 9.54
N PRO A 65 -13.73 0.76 9.97
CA PRO A 65 -14.13 1.39 11.24
C PRO A 65 -13.55 0.69 12.49
N ASP A 66 -13.19 -0.58 12.37
CA ASP A 66 -12.73 -1.42 13.49
C ASP A 66 -11.21 -1.35 13.73
N ILE A 67 -10.46 -0.63 12.90
CA ILE A 67 -9.02 -0.45 13.09
C ILE A 67 -8.73 0.82 13.89
N PRO A 68 -7.58 0.87 14.63
CA PRO A 68 -7.18 2.08 15.33
C PRO A 68 -7.08 3.30 14.41
N PRO A 69 -7.28 4.52 14.92
CA PRO A 69 -7.18 5.73 14.10
C PRO A 69 -5.75 5.94 13.58
N VAL A 70 -5.65 6.53 12.39
CA VAL A 70 -4.40 6.86 11.72
C VAL A 70 -4.41 8.32 11.28
N SER A 71 -3.27 8.98 11.34
CA SER A 71 -3.10 10.36 10.89
C SER A 71 -1.94 10.51 9.94
N ALA A 72 -1.97 11.58 9.14
CA ALA A 72 -0.87 11.94 8.26
C ALA A 72 -0.10 13.14 8.82
N ARG A 73 1.22 13.16 8.59
CA ARG A 73 2.07 14.30 8.91
C ARG A 73 3.11 14.56 7.84
N HIS A 74 3.62 15.77 7.80
CA HIS A 74 4.79 16.08 7.00
C HIS A 74 6.05 15.44 7.59
N ARG A 75 6.93 14.99 6.70
CA ARG A 75 8.26 14.48 7.04
C ARG A 75 9.33 15.30 6.31
N ARG A 76 10.41 15.62 6.99
CA ARG A 76 11.60 16.22 6.37
C ARG A 76 12.33 15.17 5.52
N GLY A 77 13.01 15.65 4.47
CA GLY A 77 13.74 14.81 3.51
C GLY A 77 12.87 14.39 2.33
N ASP A 78 13.48 13.64 1.43
CA ASP A 78 12.90 13.24 0.14
C ASP A 78 13.08 11.74 -0.18
N THR A 79 13.66 10.97 0.74
CA THR A 79 14.11 9.61 0.47
C THR A 79 13.05 8.54 0.64
N ARG A 80 12.03 8.75 1.50
CA ARG A 80 10.93 7.80 1.72
C ARG A 80 9.75 8.38 2.49
N ALA A 81 8.55 7.85 2.22
CA ALA A 81 7.44 7.88 3.15
C ALA A 81 7.62 6.80 4.23
N HIS A 82 6.87 6.87 5.31
CA HIS A 82 7.02 5.94 6.42
C HIS A 82 5.74 5.86 7.27
N TYR A 83 5.31 4.65 7.58
CA TYR A 83 4.28 4.38 8.59
C TYR A 83 4.93 3.97 9.92
N SER A 84 4.45 4.50 11.02
CA SER A 84 4.80 4.06 12.37
C SER A 84 3.72 4.45 13.38
N ASN A 85 3.28 3.47 14.18
CA ASN A 85 2.39 3.69 15.33
C ASN A 85 1.17 4.59 15.04
N GLY A 86 0.44 4.30 13.99
CA GLY A 86 -0.75 5.07 13.60
C GLY A 86 -0.47 6.41 12.93
N VAL A 87 0.76 6.65 12.49
CA VAL A 87 1.14 7.87 11.79
C VAL A 87 1.78 7.55 10.44
N ILE A 88 1.24 8.13 9.38
CA ILE A 88 1.81 8.11 8.03
C ILE A 88 2.58 9.41 7.81
N ALA A 89 3.91 9.32 7.65
CA ALA A 89 4.78 10.45 7.43
C ALA A 89 5.15 10.57 5.95
N ILE A 90 4.72 11.66 5.29
CA ILE A 90 4.93 11.91 3.87
C ILE A 90 5.88 13.09 3.67
N PRO A 91 6.97 12.94 2.88
CA PRO A 91 7.82 14.05 2.50
C PRO A 91 7.12 14.90 1.42
N MET A 92 6.30 15.88 1.83
CA MET A 92 5.46 16.67 0.93
C MET A 92 6.25 17.49 -0.11
N ALA A 93 7.55 17.73 0.12
CA ALA A 93 8.43 18.38 -0.86
C ALA A 93 8.84 17.45 -2.01
N ALA A 94 8.67 16.14 -1.85
CA ALA A 94 9.01 15.14 -2.86
C ALA A 94 7.78 14.76 -3.68
N THR A 95 7.74 15.12 -4.95
CA THR A 95 6.58 14.88 -5.83
C THR A 95 6.23 13.40 -5.97
N TRP A 96 7.22 12.50 -5.91
CA TRP A 96 7.01 11.05 -5.97
C TRP A 96 6.20 10.53 -4.78
N ALA A 97 6.35 11.15 -3.60
CA ALA A 97 5.70 10.73 -2.36
C ALA A 97 4.24 11.21 -2.26
N CYS A 98 3.89 12.27 -3.01
CA CYS A 98 2.55 12.86 -3.02
C CYS A 98 1.60 12.13 -3.99
N ARG A 99 1.73 10.80 -4.10
CA ARG A 99 0.92 9.94 -4.96
C ARG A 99 0.08 9.00 -4.12
N GLU A 100 -1.09 8.69 -4.63
CA GLU A 100 -2.03 7.74 -4.02
C GLU A 100 -1.39 6.37 -3.75
N SER A 101 -0.59 5.85 -4.69
CA SER A 101 0.08 4.55 -4.53
C SER A 101 1.00 4.51 -3.31
N VAL A 102 1.70 5.59 -3.00
CA VAL A 102 2.55 5.69 -1.81
C VAL A 102 1.70 5.71 -0.54
N LEU A 103 0.62 6.49 -0.55
CA LEU A 103 -0.28 6.59 0.61
C LEU A 103 -0.99 5.27 0.89
N LEU A 104 -1.43 4.56 -0.15
CA LEU A 104 -2.03 3.23 -0.01
C LEU A 104 -1.03 2.21 0.55
N HIS A 105 0.24 2.26 0.15
CA HIS A 105 1.30 1.43 0.71
C HIS A 105 1.46 1.64 2.23
N GLU A 106 1.56 2.89 2.66
CA GLU A 106 1.71 3.20 4.09
C GLU A 106 0.43 2.87 4.89
N PHE A 107 -0.74 3.04 4.29
CA PHE A 107 -2.00 2.63 4.91
C PHE A 107 -2.12 1.11 5.00
N ALA A 108 -1.60 0.36 4.03
CA ALA A 108 -1.54 -1.10 4.11
C ALA A 108 -0.66 -1.59 5.27
N HIS A 109 0.43 -0.88 5.61
CA HIS A 109 1.19 -1.14 6.83
C HIS A 109 0.36 -0.90 8.09
N HIS A 110 -0.49 0.13 8.11
CA HIS A 110 -1.41 0.39 9.21
C HIS A 110 -2.41 -0.76 9.38
N LEU A 111 -3.03 -1.23 8.29
CA LEU A 111 -3.91 -2.40 8.31
C LEU A 111 -3.19 -3.66 8.82
N ASN A 112 -1.96 -3.87 8.35
CA ASN A 112 -1.16 -5.04 8.73
C ASN A 112 -0.80 -5.03 10.22
N SER A 113 -0.59 -3.85 10.82
CA SER A 113 -0.29 -3.71 12.25
C SER A 113 -1.54 -3.75 13.13
N GLY A 114 -2.65 -3.18 12.69
CA GLY A 114 -3.88 -3.05 13.48
C GLY A 114 -4.69 -4.34 13.63
N SER A 115 -4.43 -5.34 12.78
CA SER A 115 -5.14 -6.63 12.82
C SER A 115 -4.56 -7.63 13.80
N CYS A 116 -3.52 -7.27 14.55
CA CYS A 116 -2.80 -8.15 15.50
C CYS A 116 -2.89 -7.60 16.92
N GLU A 117 -4.07 -7.63 17.53
CA GLU A 117 -4.15 -7.54 18.99
C GLU A 117 -3.50 -8.80 19.59
N GLY A 118 -2.31 -8.67 20.19
CA GLY A 118 -1.67 -9.67 21.02
C GLY A 118 -0.59 -10.54 20.40
N ALA A 119 -0.37 -10.53 19.11
CA ALA A 119 0.79 -11.15 18.49
C ALA A 119 1.67 -10.09 17.85
N GLN A 120 2.83 -9.81 18.44
CA GLN A 120 3.92 -9.19 17.68
C GLN A 120 4.14 -10.09 16.46
N SER A 121 3.73 -9.61 15.29
CA SER A 121 3.80 -10.40 14.09
C SER A 121 5.27 -10.69 13.81
N SER A 122 5.65 -11.95 13.93
CA SER A 122 6.95 -12.45 13.48
C SER A 122 7.07 -12.43 11.94
N GLN A 123 6.04 -11.96 11.25
CA GLN A 123 5.98 -11.92 9.80
C GLN A 123 6.75 -10.70 9.24
N PRO A 124 7.36 -10.86 8.07
CA PRO A 124 8.03 -9.75 7.38
C PRO A 124 7.04 -8.61 7.06
N ALA A 125 7.51 -7.36 7.14
CA ALA A 125 6.67 -6.18 6.90
C ALA A 125 5.99 -6.18 5.51
N HIS A 126 6.65 -6.73 4.47
CA HIS A 126 6.14 -6.85 3.11
C HIS A 126 5.80 -8.31 2.74
N GLY A 127 5.51 -9.14 3.73
CA GLY A 127 5.16 -10.55 3.56
C GLY A 127 3.79 -10.77 2.88
N PRO A 128 3.37 -12.04 2.75
CA PRO A 128 2.11 -12.40 2.08
C PRO A 128 0.88 -11.66 2.63
N ARG A 129 0.80 -11.49 3.95
CA ARG A 129 -0.29 -10.77 4.61
C ARG A 129 -0.36 -9.30 4.18
N PHE A 130 0.77 -8.57 4.15
CA PHE A 130 0.82 -7.20 3.64
C PHE A 130 0.27 -7.13 2.22
N ARG A 131 0.70 -8.02 1.34
CA ARG A 131 0.30 -8.02 -0.08
C ARG A 131 -1.19 -8.28 -0.27
N VAL A 132 -1.78 -9.19 0.47
CA VAL A 132 -3.24 -9.42 0.45
C VAL A 132 -3.99 -8.17 0.89
N LEU A 133 -3.57 -7.54 1.99
CA LEU A 133 -4.18 -6.32 2.51
C LEU A 133 -4.05 -5.16 1.51
N MET A 134 -2.88 -5.01 0.89
CA MET A 134 -2.65 -3.97 -0.12
C MET A 134 -3.53 -4.18 -1.35
N VAL A 135 -3.64 -5.39 -1.88
CA VAL A 135 -4.51 -5.71 -3.02
C VAL A 135 -5.99 -5.45 -2.69
N ALA A 136 -6.44 -5.87 -1.50
CA ALA A 136 -7.82 -5.63 -1.06
C ALA A 136 -8.10 -4.13 -0.85
N LEU A 137 -7.16 -3.40 -0.27
CA LEU A 137 -7.26 -1.95 -0.07
C LEU A 137 -7.39 -1.22 -1.41
N VAL A 138 -6.57 -1.54 -2.40
CA VAL A 138 -6.62 -0.95 -3.74
C VAL A 138 -7.97 -1.21 -4.41
N GLY A 139 -8.52 -2.41 -4.26
CA GLY A 139 -9.84 -2.74 -4.80
C GLY A 139 -10.98 -1.93 -4.17
N ARG A 140 -10.84 -1.53 -2.91
CA ARG A 140 -11.82 -0.68 -2.20
C ARG A 140 -11.62 0.81 -2.48
N ALA A 141 -10.38 1.27 -2.47
CA ALA A 141 -10.04 2.68 -2.59
C ALA A 141 -10.07 3.18 -4.05
N GLN A 142 -9.78 2.32 -4.99
CA GLN A 142 -9.74 2.63 -6.42
C GLN A 142 -10.78 1.80 -7.18
N THR A 143 -10.33 0.78 -7.91
CA THR A 143 -11.20 -0.10 -8.71
C THR A 143 -10.75 -1.56 -8.64
N PRO A 144 -11.67 -2.52 -8.91
CA PRO A 144 -11.29 -3.93 -9.04
C PRO A 144 -10.22 -4.18 -10.10
N GLU A 145 -10.22 -3.42 -11.20
CA GLU A 145 -9.25 -3.54 -12.29
C GLU A 145 -7.85 -3.14 -11.82
N SER A 146 -7.73 -2.05 -11.05
CA SER A 146 -6.47 -1.62 -10.46
C SER A 146 -5.92 -2.66 -9.49
N SER A 147 -6.80 -3.25 -8.67
CA SER A 147 -6.47 -4.32 -7.74
C SER A 147 -5.96 -5.58 -8.47
N LEU A 148 -6.63 -5.98 -9.54
CA LEU A 148 -6.23 -7.13 -10.37
C LEU A 148 -4.85 -6.88 -11.01
N LEU A 149 -4.61 -5.68 -11.52
CA LEU A 149 -3.30 -5.31 -12.08
C LEU A 149 -2.20 -5.36 -11.02
N LEU A 150 -2.44 -4.82 -9.82
CA LEU A 150 -1.45 -4.86 -8.73
C LEU A 150 -1.12 -6.30 -8.33
N ARG A 151 -2.13 -7.17 -8.18
CA ARG A 151 -1.92 -8.61 -7.93
C ARG A 151 -1.01 -9.22 -8.98
N SER A 152 -1.30 -8.97 -10.27
CA SER A 152 -0.49 -9.47 -11.37
C SER A 152 0.94 -8.93 -11.34
N CYS A 153 1.14 -7.67 -10.95
CA CYS A 153 2.47 -7.10 -10.77
C CYS A 153 3.26 -7.82 -9.66
N PHE A 154 2.63 -8.14 -8.53
CA PHE A 154 3.27 -8.93 -7.48
C PHE A 154 3.65 -10.34 -7.99
N GLU A 155 2.73 -11.03 -8.61
CA GLU A 155 2.93 -12.38 -9.16
C GLU A 155 4.04 -12.40 -10.21
N SER A 156 4.14 -11.37 -11.06
CA SER A 156 5.20 -11.23 -12.07
C SER A 156 6.61 -11.07 -11.46
N LYS A 157 6.71 -10.69 -10.20
CA LYS A 157 7.95 -10.62 -9.41
C LYS A 157 8.20 -11.88 -8.56
N GLY A 158 7.41 -12.93 -8.77
CA GLY A 158 7.50 -14.16 -8.01
C GLY A 158 6.93 -14.08 -6.60
N LEU A 159 6.14 -13.03 -6.31
CA LEU A 159 5.51 -12.82 -5.01
C LEU A 159 4.12 -13.47 -4.98
N VAL A 160 3.90 -14.36 -4.04
CA VAL A 160 2.58 -14.97 -3.82
C VAL A 160 1.66 -13.98 -3.12
N VAL A 161 0.44 -13.84 -3.64
CA VAL A 161 -0.66 -13.11 -2.99
C VAL A 161 -1.74 -14.13 -2.62
N PRO A 162 -1.84 -14.54 -1.35
CA PRO A 162 -2.86 -15.48 -0.90
C PRO A 162 -4.28 -15.01 -1.23
N ALA A 163 -5.24 -15.95 -1.29
CA ALA A 163 -6.65 -15.60 -1.53
C ALA A 163 -7.28 -14.87 -0.33
N HIS A 164 -6.83 -15.21 0.87
CA HIS A 164 -7.36 -14.66 2.13
C HIS A 164 -6.22 -14.36 3.12
N VAL A 165 -6.53 -13.49 4.07
CA VAL A 165 -5.69 -13.28 5.27
C VAL A 165 -6.12 -14.33 6.29
N ASP A 166 -5.19 -15.19 6.70
CA ASP A 166 -5.39 -16.12 7.83
C ASP A 166 -5.26 -15.36 9.16
#